data_f79f735eeab88186751a8321ee0b7a91
#
_entry.id   f79f735eeab88186751a8321ee0b7a91
#
_cell.length_a   1.000
_cell.length_b   1.000
_cell.length_c   1.000
_cell.angle_alpha   90.00
_cell.angle_beta   90.00
_cell.angle_gamma   90.00
#
_symmetry.space_group_name_H-M   'P 1'
#
loop_
_entity.id
_entity.type
_entity.pdbx_description
1 polymer ?
#
loop_
_entity_poly.entity_id
_entity_poly.type
_entity_poly.pdbx_seq_one_letter_code
_entity_poly.pdbx_strand_id
1 'polypeptide(L)'
;MKAVVLYEHGEQEQLIYETNYRDPEIGPGDVLVRVKATSLNYHDVFTRRGMPGITLNLPVIPGLDVAGEVAEIGPDVEGWKVGDRVLVDPINRVEGGLQGETCDGGMAELCRVRAHQLI
;
A
#
# COMPACT_ATOMS: atom_id res chain seq x y z
N MET A 1 -9.86 -3.80 8.89
CA MET A 1 -9.72 -2.36 8.56
C MET A 1 -10.62 -1.97 7.41
N LYS A 2 -10.83 -0.68 7.22
CA LYS A 2 -11.47 -0.12 6.04
C LYS A 2 -10.46 0.01 4.91
N ALA A 3 -10.84 -0.39 3.71
CA ALA A 3 -9.99 -0.35 2.53
C ALA A 3 -10.82 -0.26 1.24
N VAL A 4 -10.22 0.25 0.18
CA VAL A 4 -10.74 0.10 -1.18
C VAL A 4 -9.97 -1.02 -1.84
N VAL A 5 -10.67 -2.04 -2.31
CA VAL A 5 -10.06 -3.28 -2.80
C VAL A 5 -10.47 -3.54 -4.25
N LEU A 6 -9.49 -3.90 -5.06
CA LEU A 6 -9.68 -4.32 -6.44
C LEU A 6 -9.57 -5.85 -6.52
N TYR A 7 -10.68 -6.53 -6.78
CA TYR A 7 -10.70 -8.00 -6.90
C TYR A 7 -10.53 -8.48 -8.34
N GLU A 8 -10.95 -7.67 -9.30
CA GLU A 8 -10.77 -7.93 -10.73
C GLU A 8 -10.64 -6.60 -11.48
N HIS A 9 -9.99 -6.65 -12.64
CA HIS A 9 -9.88 -5.46 -13.48
C HIS A 9 -11.22 -5.06 -14.07
N GLY A 10 -11.39 -3.77 -14.34
CA GLY A 10 -12.59 -3.24 -14.96
C GLY A 10 -12.77 -1.75 -14.72
N GLU A 11 -14.01 -1.31 -14.73
CA GLU A 11 -14.36 0.10 -14.54
C GLU A 11 -14.55 0.42 -13.04
N GLN A 12 -15.12 1.58 -12.73
CA GLN A 12 -15.18 2.11 -11.36
C GLN A 12 -15.90 1.19 -10.37
N GLU A 13 -16.89 0.43 -10.82
CA GLU A 13 -17.63 -0.51 -10.01
C GLU A 13 -16.79 -1.64 -9.44
N GLN A 14 -15.60 -1.85 -9.98
CA GLN A 14 -14.65 -2.84 -9.47
C GLN A 14 -13.86 -2.38 -8.24
N LEU A 15 -13.92 -1.09 -7.92
CA LEU A 15 -13.35 -0.56 -6.68
C LEU A 15 -14.35 -0.79 -5.55
N ILE A 16 -14.09 -1.79 -4.72
CA ILE A 16 -15.01 -2.21 -3.66
C ILE A 16 -14.56 -1.62 -2.33
N TYR A 17 -15.44 -0.86 -1.70
CA TYR A 17 -15.21 -0.37 -0.34
C TYR A 17 -15.54 -1.45 0.68
N GLU A 18 -14.51 -1.92 1.37
CA GLU A 18 -14.62 -2.91 2.43
C GLU A 18 -14.52 -2.25 3.79
N THR A 19 -15.37 -2.64 4.71
CA THR A 19 -15.37 -2.11 6.09
C THR A 19 -14.68 -3.03 7.08
N ASN A 20 -14.42 -4.27 6.70
CA ASN A 20 -13.80 -5.29 7.54
C ASN A 20 -12.78 -6.12 6.76
N TYR A 21 -11.92 -5.45 6.01
CA TYR A 21 -10.82 -6.12 5.31
C TYR A 21 -9.72 -6.51 6.30
N ARG A 22 -8.97 -7.55 5.98
CA ARG A 22 -7.86 -8.02 6.81
C ARG A 22 -6.81 -6.93 7.00
N ASP A 23 -6.28 -6.79 8.21
CA ASP A 23 -5.13 -5.92 8.46
C ASP A 23 -3.88 -6.53 7.84
N PRO A 24 -2.93 -5.71 7.36
CA PRO A 24 -1.65 -6.23 6.89
C PRO A 24 -0.86 -6.88 8.04
N GLU A 25 -0.22 -8.00 7.73
CA GLU A 25 0.76 -8.62 8.62
C GLU A 25 2.14 -8.14 8.25
N ILE A 26 2.98 -7.83 9.23
CA ILE A 26 4.36 -7.39 9.02
C ILE A 26 5.35 -8.44 9.51
N GLY A 27 6.48 -8.50 8.83
CA GLY A 27 7.61 -9.35 9.16
C GLY A 27 8.91 -8.55 9.27
N PRO A 28 10.06 -9.24 9.26
CA PRO A 28 11.36 -8.58 9.31
C PRO A 28 11.54 -7.53 8.20
N GLY A 29 11.99 -6.34 8.57
CA GLY A 29 12.20 -5.24 7.65
C GLY A 29 10.96 -4.47 7.25
N ASP A 30 9.78 -4.88 7.71
CA ASP A 30 8.52 -4.20 7.42
C ASP A 30 8.17 -3.14 8.46
N VAL A 31 7.44 -2.15 8.03
CA VAL A 31 6.80 -1.15 8.89
C VAL A 31 5.32 -1.07 8.53
N LEU A 32 4.48 -1.03 9.54
CA LEU A 32 3.05 -0.77 9.37
C LEU A 32 2.81 0.72 9.54
N VAL A 33 2.25 1.34 8.52
CA VAL A 33 1.92 2.77 8.52
C VAL A 33 0.42 2.94 8.67
N ARG A 34 0.01 3.73 9.65
CA ARG A 34 -1.36 4.23 9.76
C ARG A 34 -1.52 5.39 8.78
N VAL A 35 -2.28 5.14 7.72
CA VAL A 35 -2.45 6.10 6.64
C VAL A 35 -3.27 7.29 7.11
N LYS A 36 -2.74 8.49 6.92
CA LYS A 36 -3.42 9.77 7.20
C LYS A 36 -3.85 10.47 5.92
N ALA A 37 -3.12 10.24 4.84
CA ALA A 37 -3.45 10.79 3.53
C ALA A 37 -2.90 9.87 2.42
N THR A 38 -3.65 9.80 1.37
CA THR A 38 -3.28 9.16 0.10
C THR A 38 -3.75 10.05 -1.04
N SER A 39 -3.29 9.82 -2.25
CA SER A 39 -3.75 10.56 -3.41
C SER A 39 -4.10 9.64 -4.56
N LEU A 40 -4.78 10.20 -5.57
CA LEU A 40 -5.14 9.49 -6.78
C LEU A 40 -4.15 9.86 -7.90
N ASN A 41 -3.69 8.85 -8.61
CA ASN A 41 -2.82 8.99 -9.77
C ASN A 41 -3.46 8.28 -10.98
N TYR A 42 -3.06 8.67 -12.18
CA TYR A 42 -3.47 7.92 -13.38
C TYR A 42 -3.03 6.46 -13.32
N HIS A 43 -1.95 6.17 -12.60
CA HIS A 43 -1.49 4.80 -12.38
C HIS A 43 -2.56 3.94 -11.71
N ASP A 44 -3.33 4.49 -10.77
CA ASP A 44 -4.43 3.78 -10.12
C ASP A 44 -5.53 3.38 -11.12
N VAL A 45 -5.76 4.22 -12.12
CA VAL A 45 -6.68 3.91 -13.23
C VAL A 45 -6.14 2.77 -14.08
N PHE A 46 -4.85 2.77 -14.38
CA PHE A 46 -4.20 1.69 -15.14
C PHE A 46 -4.21 0.38 -14.37
N THR A 47 -3.92 0.41 -13.07
CA THR A 47 -4.02 -0.76 -12.19
C THR A 47 -5.45 -1.31 -12.18
N ARG A 48 -6.43 -0.45 -12.06
CA ARG A 48 -7.85 -0.85 -12.07
C ARG A 48 -8.24 -1.50 -13.39
N ARG A 49 -7.90 -0.88 -14.52
CA ARG A 49 -8.26 -1.37 -15.85
C ARG A 49 -7.46 -2.58 -16.29
N GLY A 50 -6.25 -2.72 -15.77
CA GLY A 50 -5.27 -3.67 -16.27
C GLY A 50 -4.41 -3.07 -17.39
N MET A 51 -3.14 -3.46 -17.41
CA MET A 51 -2.16 -2.99 -18.39
C MET A 51 -1.67 -4.17 -19.22
N PRO A 52 -1.56 -4.03 -20.56
CA PRO A 52 -1.00 -5.08 -21.41
C PRO A 52 0.41 -5.47 -20.96
N GLY A 53 0.67 -6.75 -20.83
CA GLY A 53 1.97 -7.28 -20.45
C GLY A 53 2.30 -7.22 -18.96
N ILE A 54 1.40 -6.71 -18.13
CA ILE A 54 1.56 -6.66 -16.67
C ILE A 54 0.46 -7.49 -16.02
N THR A 55 0.86 -8.47 -15.24
CA THR A 55 -0.05 -9.33 -14.48
C THR A 55 0.07 -8.97 -13.00
N LEU A 56 -1.05 -8.59 -12.40
CA LEU A 56 -1.12 -8.29 -10.97
C LEU A 56 -1.67 -9.47 -10.18
N ASN A 57 -1.22 -9.60 -8.95
CA ASN A 57 -1.78 -10.55 -7.99
C ASN A 57 -2.98 -9.89 -7.31
N LEU A 58 -4.18 -10.16 -7.82
CA LEU A 58 -5.42 -9.68 -7.23
C LEU A 58 -5.90 -10.62 -6.10
N PRO A 59 -6.56 -10.09 -5.06
CA PRO A 59 -6.95 -8.70 -4.87
C PRO A 59 -5.78 -7.79 -4.47
N VAL A 60 -5.90 -6.51 -4.79
CA VAL A 60 -4.93 -5.49 -4.40
C VAL A 60 -5.64 -4.22 -3.91
N ILE A 61 -5.06 -3.56 -2.94
CA ILE A 61 -5.48 -2.22 -2.50
C ILE A 61 -4.67 -1.21 -3.34
N PRO A 62 -5.34 -0.34 -4.14
CA PRO A 62 -4.64 0.69 -4.90
C PRO A 62 -4.06 1.80 -4.03
N GLY A 63 -3.39 2.76 -4.66
CA GLY A 63 -2.87 3.96 -4.02
C GLY A 63 -1.35 3.91 -3.87
N LEU A 64 -0.65 4.75 -4.64
CA LEU A 64 0.80 4.84 -4.60
C LEU A 64 1.30 5.68 -3.44
N ASP A 65 0.69 6.85 -3.26
CA ASP A 65 1.17 7.84 -2.32
C ASP A 65 0.62 7.57 -0.93
N VAL A 66 1.51 7.52 0.04
CA VAL A 66 1.15 7.29 1.45
C VAL A 66 1.88 8.30 2.32
N ALA A 67 1.11 9.02 3.11
CA ALA A 67 1.60 9.81 4.22
C ALA A 67 0.90 9.34 5.49
N GLY A 68 1.64 9.17 6.58
CA GLY A 68 1.02 8.68 7.80
C GLY A 68 1.95 8.64 8.99
N GLU A 69 1.63 7.77 9.91
CA GLU A 69 2.39 7.56 11.14
C GLU A 69 2.77 6.08 11.28
N VAL A 70 3.95 5.82 11.76
CA VAL A 70 4.38 4.46 12.09
C VAL A 70 3.48 3.89 13.18
N ALA A 71 2.75 2.83 12.86
CA ALA A 71 1.87 2.13 13.80
C ALA A 71 2.56 0.95 14.47
N GLU A 72 3.42 0.26 13.73
CA GLU A 72 4.16 -0.91 14.20
C GLU A 72 5.44 -1.08 13.38
N ILE A 73 6.49 -1.58 14.00
CA ILE A 73 7.75 -1.90 13.33
C ILE A 73 8.03 -3.38 13.44
N GLY A 74 8.49 -3.98 12.34
CA GLY A 74 8.89 -5.38 12.31
C GLY A 74 10.23 -5.62 13.00
N PRO A 75 10.57 -6.89 13.23
CA PRO A 75 11.91 -7.26 13.72
C PRO A 75 12.99 -6.72 12.78
N ASP A 76 14.13 -6.36 13.36
CA ASP A 76 15.31 -5.84 12.64
C ASP A 76 15.16 -4.46 12.01
N VAL A 77 14.04 -3.77 12.23
CA VAL A 77 13.88 -2.39 11.78
C VAL A 77 14.55 -1.45 12.78
N GLU A 78 15.48 -0.64 12.29
CA GLU A 78 16.18 0.38 13.05
C GLU A 78 15.91 1.78 12.49
N GLY A 79 16.05 2.81 13.33
CA GLY A 79 15.91 4.20 12.92
C GLY A 79 14.48 4.72 12.85
N TRP A 80 13.49 3.89 13.10
CA TRP A 80 12.09 4.26 13.15
C TRP A 80 11.45 3.84 14.46
N LYS A 81 10.46 4.59 14.91
CA LYS A 81 9.68 4.25 16.10
C LYS A 81 8.20 4.54 15.89
N VAL A 82 7.37 3.86 16.64
CA VAL A 82 5.91 4.09 16.65
C VAL A 82 5.62 5.57 16.92
N GLY A 83 4.75 6.15 16.10
CA GLY A 83 4.37 7.56 16.16
C GLY A 83 5.17 8.47 15.23
N ASP A 84 6.27 8.02 14.63
CA ASP A 84 7.00 8.82 13.64
C ASP A 84 6.11 9.14 12.45
N ARG A 85 6.12 10.39 12.04
CA ARG A 85 5.42 10.83 10.82
C ARG A 85 6.30 10.56 9.60
N VAL A 86 5.71 9.93 8.60
CA VAL A 86 6.45 9.43 7.45
C VAL A 86 5.74 9.70 6.13
N LEU A 87 6.54 9.83 5.09
CA LEU A 87 6.12 9.66 3.71
C LEU A 87 6.67 8.33 3.21
N VAL A 88 6.01 7.74 2.23
CA VAL A 88 6.45 6.48 1.62
C VAL A 88 6.87 6.73 0.19
N ASP A 89 8.11 6.34 -0.16
CA ASP A 89 8.49 6.20 -1.57
C ASP A 89 7.73 4.99 -2.13
N PRO A 90 6.85 5.18 -3.11
CA PRO A 90 6.05 4.08 -3.62
C PRO A 90 6.86 3.01 -4.34
N ILE A 91 8.07 3.33 -4.78
CA ILE A 91 8.92 2.42 -5.52
C ILE A 91 9.83 1.66 -4.56
N ASN A 92 9.67 0.34 -4.51
CA ASN A 92 10.60 -0.52 -3.78
C ASN A 92 11.83 -0.79 -4.66
N ARG A 93 12.90 -0.04 -4.43
CA ARG A 93 14.12 -0.11 -5.25
C ARG A 93 15.05 -1.25 -4.86
N VAL A 94 14.79 -1.92 -3.77
CA VAL A 94 15.63 -3.01 -3.26
C VAL A 94 15.12 -4.35 -3.75
N GLU A 95 13.87 -4.70 -3.40
CA GLU A 95 13.25 -5.97 -3.81
C GLU A 95 12.45 -5.86 -5.11
N GLY A 96 12.21 -4.66 -5.56
CA GLY A 96 11.35 -4.38 -6.71
C GLY A 96 9.89 -4.28 -6.32
N GLY A 97 9.12 -3.60 -7.15
CA GLY A 97 7.69 -3.44 -6.96
C GLY A 97 7.26 -2.01 -6.74
N LEU A 98 5.96 -1.83 -6.73
CA LEU A 98 5.31 -0.54 -6.65
C LEU A 98 4.11 -0.64 -5.70
N GLN A 99 4.04 0.29 -4.77
CA GLN A 99 2.93 0.40 -3.83
C GLN A 99 1.60 0.59 -4.59
N GLY A 100 0.57 -0.13 -4.18
CA GLY A 100 -0.72 -0.06 -4.86
C GLY A 100 -0.81 -0.77 -6.21
N GLU A 101 0.21 -1.53 -6.59
CA GLU A 101 0.25 -2.33 -7.80
C GLU A 101 0.71 -3.76 -7.50
N THR A 102 1.99 -3.94 -7.23
CA THR A 102 2.56 -5.27 -6.93
C THR A 102 2.37 -5.68 -5.48
N CYS A 103 2.01 -4.74 -4.64
CA CYS A 103 1.62 -4.93 -3.25
C CYS A 103 0.53 -3.93 -2.88
N ASP A 104 -0.12 -4.14 -1.75
CA ASP A 104 -1.19 -3.26 -1.28
C ASP A 104 -0.70 -1.84 -1.03
N GLY A 105 -1.52 -0.87 -1.42
CA GLY A 105 -1.21 0.56 -1.35
C GLY A 105 -1.94 1.32 -0.25
N GLY A 106 -2.08 2.62 -0.49
CA GLY A 106 -2.52 3.58 0.52
C GLY A 106 -4.02 3.80 0.66
N MET A 107 -4.85 3.18 -0.18
CA MET A 107 -6.31 3.34 -0.07
C MET A 107 -6.89 2.44 1.03
N ALA A 108 -6.31 2.49 2.22
CA ALA A 108 -6.68 1.72 3.39
C ALA A 108 -6.29 2.46 4.67
N GLU A 109 -6.78 2.00 5.81
CA GLU A 109 -6.39 2.56 7.11
C GLU A 109 -4.93 2.24 7.48
N LEU A 110 -4.46 1.08 7.06
CA LEU A 110 -3.10 0.59 7.33
C LEU A 110 -2.42 0.15 6.04
N CYS A 111 -1.15 0.45 5.91
CA CYS A 111 -0.33 0.08 4.76
C CYS A 111 1.00 -0.52 5.23
N ARG A 112 1.32 -1.72 4.74
CA ARG A 112 2.62 -2.34 4.98
C ARG A 112 3.63 -1.83 3.94
N VAL A 113 4.78 -1.39 4.42
CA VAL A 113 5.87 -0.92 3.58
C VAL A 113 7.20 -1.50 4.07
N ARG A 114 8.23 -1.49 3.22
CA ARG A 114 9.58 -1.80 3.67
C ARG A 114 10.18 -0.58 4.35
N ALA A 115 10.96 -0.79 5.39
CA ALA A 115 11.54 0.33 6.15
C ALA A 115 12.37 1.28 5.29
N HIS A 116 13.06 0.76 4.26
CA HIS A 116 13.86 1.59 3.34
C HIS A 116 13.04 2.49 2.40
N GLN A 117 11.71 2.29 2.32
CA GLN A 117 10.81 3.17 1.56
C GLN A 117 10.38 4.40 2.36
N LEU A 118 10.65 4.46 3.66
CA LEU A 118 10.23 5.57 4.51
C LEU A 118 11.15 6.79 4.39
N ILE A 119 10.49 7.96 4.40
CA ILE A 119 11.14 9.26 4.34
C ILE A 119 10.71 10.09 5.54
#